data_c89bd6697491dfa6b7e94d05b65e9ae9
#
_entry.id   c89bd6697491dfa6b7e94d05b65e9ae9
#
_cell.length_a   1.000
_cell.length_b   1.000
_cell.length_c   1.000
_cell.angle_alpha   90.00
_cell.angle_beta   90.00
_cell.angle_gamma   90.00
#
_symmetry.space_group_name_H-M   'P 1'
#
loop_
_entity.id
_entity.type
_entity.pdbx_description
1 polymer ?
#
loop_
_entity_poly.entity_id
_entity_poly.type
_entity_poly.pdbx_seq_one_letter_code
_entity_poly.pdbx_strand_id
1 'polypeptide(L)'
;SESGIRTPKPLEVSEVEGTGWALLTEKVPGVTLADKMAAEPSKFYEYLEQFVDLQVEIHANRSPLLNRQRDINGLPHINATTRYNLMERLDGMKKEFQICHGDFNPSNVIVAEDGQLYVCDWAHATQGSPAADAAMTYLLFALTDKQQADAYLELYCDRADVPMQVVRQWMSIVAAAELSRKRTDVNDEFLMSWIDVVDYQG
;
A
#
# COMPACT_ATOMS: atom_id res chain seq x y z
N SER A 1 -2.84 13.10 15.99
CA SER A 1 -1.76 12.09 16.04
C SER A 1 -0.42 12.80 16.19
N GLU A 2 0.52 12.18 16.87
CA GLU A 2 1.88 12.74 17.06
C GLU A 2 2.69 12.77 15.73
N SER A 3 2.22 12.05 14.72
CA SER A 3 2.89 11.92 13.42
C SER A 3 2.57 13.04 12.41
N GLY A 4 1.63 13.93 12.71
CA GLY A 4 1.15 14.94 11.75
C GLY A 4 0.19 14.42 10.68
N ILE A 5 0.13 13.11 10.44
CA ILE A 5 -0.75 12.49 9.45
C ILE A 5 -2.22 12.65 9.89
N ARG A 6 -3.04 13.21 9.01
CA ARG A 6 -4.47 13.35 9.27
C ARG A 6 -5.18 12.02 9.01
N THR A 7 -5.94 11.58 10.00
CA THR A 7 -6.79 10.40 9.92
C THR A 7 -8.10 10.69 10.64
N PRO A 8 -9.24 10.09 10.25
CA PRO A 8 -10.48 10.25 10.99
C PRO A 8 -10.28 9.89 12.46
N LYS A 9 -10.80 10.73 13.35
CA LYS A 9 -10.62 10.54 14.79
C LYS A 9 -11.36 9.27 15.24
N PRO A 10 -10.70 8.32 15.94
CA PRO A 10 -11.37 7.17 16.51
C PRO A 10 -12.33 7.61 17.63
N LEU A 11 -13.54 7.09 17.59
CA LEU A 11 -14.60 7.36 18.58
C LEU A 11 -14.80 6.18 19.51
N GLU A 12 -14.85 4.97 18.96
CA GLU A 12 -15.12 3.74 19.72
C GLU A 12 -14.45 2.54 19.06
N VAL A 13 -14.00 1.59 19.87
CA VAL A 13 -13.58 0.25 19.44
C VAL A 13 -14.45 -0.75 20.16
N SER A 14 -15.13 -1.62 19.42
CA SER A 14 -16.03 -2.64 20.01
C SER A 14 -15.78 -4.00 19.37
N GLU A 15 -15.97 -5.06 20.17
CA GLU A 15 -15.95 -6.42 19.67
C GLU A 15 -17.31 -6.73 19.05
N VAL A 16 -17.31 -7.29 17.84
CA VAL A 16 -18.52 -7.74 17.15
C VAL A 16 -18.51 -9.25 17.12
N GLU A 17 -19.46 -9.87 17.83
CA GLU A 17 -19.55 -11.32 17.98
C GLU A 17 -19.56 -12.03 16.63
N GLY A 18 -18.63 -12.98 16.46
CA GLY A 18 -18.47 -13.77 15.23
C GLY A 18 -17.77 -13.09 14.07
N THR A 19 -17.42 -11.79 14.18
CA THR A 19 -16.81 -11.02 13.08
C THR A 19 -15.45 -10.38 13.44
N GLY A 20 -15.19 -10.13 14.72
CA GLY A 20 -13.95 -9.52 15.20
C GLY A 20 -14.14 -8.11 15.79
N TRP A 21 -13.26 -7.17 15.46
CA TRP A 21 -13.29 -5.82 16.03
C TRP A 21 -13.82 -4.80 15.04
N ALA A 22 -14.70 -3.91 15.51
CA ALA A 22 -15.18 -2.74 14.77
C ALA A 22 -14.56 -1.47 15.34
N LEU A 23 -14.13 -0.58 14.46
CA LEU A 23 -13.64 0.75 14.77
C LEU A 23 -14.65 1.78 14.26
N LEU A 24 -15.27 2.53 15.16
CA LEU A 24 -16.07 3.69 14.82
C LEU A 24 -15.18 4.93 14.78
N THR A 25 -15.25 5.68 13.68
CA THR A 25 -14.54 6.94 13.53
C THR A 25 -15.49 8.09 13.25
N GLU A 26 -15.02 9.32 13.43
CA GLU A 26 -15.73 10.49 12.90
C GLU A 26 -15.84 10.39 11.37
N LYS A 27 -16.93 10.93 10.83
CA LYS A 27 -17.09 11.09 9.39
C LYS A 27 -16.37 12.38 8.95
N VAL A 28 -15.39 12.26 8.06
CA VAL A 28 -14.76 13.42 7.41
C VAL A 28 -15.64 13.83 6.22
N PRO A 29 -16.20 15.05 6.21
CA PRO A 29 -16.94 15.55 5.06
C PRO A 29 -15.99 15.76 3.87
N GLY A 30 -16.31 15.15 2.73
CA GLY A 30 -15.47 15.23 1.53
C GLY A 30 -15.77 14.11 0.56
N VAL A 31 -14.90 13.97 -0.42
CA VAL A 31 -14.95 12.90 -1.44
C VAL A 31 -13.62 12.19 -1.48
N THR A 32 -13.59 10.98 -2.03
CA THR A 32 -12.31 10.26 -2.16
C THR A 32 -11.42 10.92 -3.22
N LEU A 33 -10.12 10.76 -3.07
CA LEU A 33 -9.17 11.22 -4.08
C LEU A 33 -9.37 10.46 -5.41
N ALA A 34 -9.80 9.20 -5.35
CA ALA A 34 -10.18 8.44 -6.53
C ALA A 34 -11.34 9.09 -7.28
N ASP A 35 -12.39 9.52 -6.58
CA ASP A 35 -13.52 10.23 -7.20
C ASP A 35 -13.07 11.56 -7.81
N LYS A 36 -12.15 12.27 -7.17
CA LYS A 36 -11.56 13.51 -7.72
C LYS A 36 -10.79 13.25 -9.00
N MET A 37 -9.91 12.23 -9.01
CA MET A 37 -9.15 11.84 -10.20
C MET A 37 -10.07 11.45 -11.35
N ALA A 38 -11.15 10.72 -11.06
CA ALA A 38 -12.14 10.31 -12.06
C ALA A 38 -12.96 11.49 -12.61
N ALA A 39 -13.35 12.42 -11.74
CA ALA A 39 -14.15 13.61 -12.13
C ALA A 39 -13.33 14.66 -12.90
N GLU A 40 -12.04 14.77 -12.63
CA GLU A 40 -11.13 15.77 -13.21
C GLU A 40 -9.88 15.11 -13.81
N PRO A 41 -9.98 14.30 -14.89
CA PRO A 41 -8.83 13.56 -15.46
C PRO A 41 -7.68 14.45 -15.91
N SER A 42 -7.98 15.70 -16.29
CA SER A 42 -6.94 16.68 -16.68
C SER A 42 -6.02 17.10 -15.53
N LYS A 43 -6.46 16.89 -14.28
CA LYS A 43 -5.71 17.19 -13.06
C LYS A 43 -5.09 15.93 -12.42
N PHE A 44 -5.09 14.81 -13.12
CA PHE A 44 -4.60 13.54 -12.58
C PHE A 44 -3.20 13.68 -11.96
N TYR A 45 -2.28 14.34 -12.64
CA TYR A 45 -0.90 14.50 -12.15
C TYR A 45 -0.83 15.41 -10.91
N GLU A 46 -1.65 16.45 -10.82
CA GLU A 46 -1.74 17.31 -9.64
C GLU A 46 -2.22 16.51 -8.40
N TYR A 47 -3.23 15.67 -8.58
CA TYR A 47 -3.70 14.77 -7.52
C TYR A 47 -2.71 13.67 -7.19
N LEU A 48 -2.00 13.14 -8.18
CA LEU A 48 -0.97 12.13 -7.99
C LEU A 48 0.21 12.67 -7.17
N GLU A 49 0.63 13.92 -7.40
CA GLU A 49 1.67 14.59 -6.60
C GLU A 49 1.25 14.67 -5.13
N GLN A 50 0.04 15.14 -4.85
CA GLN A 50 -0.48 15.22 -3.48
C GLN A 50 -0.56 13.83 -2.82
N PHE A 51 -0.97 12.82 -3.56
CA PHE A 51 -1.05 11.44 -3.09
C PHE A 51 0.33 10.87 -2.74
N VAL A 52 1.31 11.06 -3.60
CA VAL A 52 2.68 10.59 -3.39
C VAL A 52 3.35 11.32 -2.24
N ASP A 53 3.20 12.66 -2.16
CA ASP A 53 3.77 13.45 -1.07
C ASP A 53 3.21 12.99 0.29
N LEU A 54 1.91 12.68 0.36
CA LEU A 54 1.27 12.13 1.55
C LEU A 54 1.82 10.75 1.93
N GLN A 55 2.09 9.86 0.97
CA GLN A 55 2.68 8.56 1.23
C GLN A 55 4.12 8.69 1.74
N VAL A 56 4.90 9.58 1.16
CA VAL A 56 6.27 9.88 1.63
C VAL A 56 6.25 10.43 3.06
N GLU A 57 5.28 11.29 3.39
CA GLU A 57 5.08 11.78 4.76
C GLU A 57 4.74 10.63 5.73
N ILE A 58 3.89 9.68 5.33
CA ILE A 58 3.61 8.48 6.13
C ILE A 58 4.89 7.70 6.40
N HIS A 59 5.68 7.45 5.37
CA HIS A 59 6.94 6.70 5.44
C HIS A 59 8.05 7.39 6.22
N ALA A 60 7.97 8.69 6.44
CA ALA A 60 8.90 9.42 7.31
C ALA A 60 8.72 9.09 8.81
N ASN A 61 7.62 8.42 9.17
CA ASN A 61 7.25 8.13 10.53
C ASN A 61 7.57 6.69 10.94
N ARG A 62 7.69 6.47 12.26
CA ARG A 62 7.85 5.15 12.88
C ARG A 62 6.88 5.00 14.04
N SER A 63 6.39 3.78 14.26
CA SER A 63 5.55 3.48 15.41
C SER A 63 5.91 2.13 16.03
N PRO A 64 6.37 2.10 17.28
CA PRO A 64 6.70 0.84 17.96
C PRO A 64 5.46 0.00 18.30
N LEU A 65 4.26 0.58 18.13
CA LEU A 65 2.99 -0.08 18.43
C LEU A 65 2.49 -0.94 17.27
N LEU A 66 3.01 -0.74 16.06
CA LEU A 66 2.61 -1.53 14.89
C LEU A 66 3.37 -2.86 14.84
N ASN A 67 2.67 -3.91 14.43
CA ASN A 67 3.30 -5.19 14.15
C ASN A 67 4.24 -5.07 12.95
N ARG A 68 5.28 -5.90 12.92
CA ARG A 68 6.16 -6.01 11.75
C ARG A 68 5.36 -6.60 10.57
N GLN A 69 5.73 -6.18 9.37
CA GLN A 69 5.22 -6.74 8.13
C GLN A 69 5.35 -8.26 8.17
N ARG A 70 4.25 -8.97 7.87
CA ARG A 70 4.15 -10.42 8.10
C ARG A 70 4.97 -11.21 7.09
N ASP A 71 5.44 -12.37 7.57
CA ASP A 71 6.02 -13.44 6.77
C ASP A 71 5.07 -13.92 5.67
N ILE A 72 5.65 -14.22 4.50
CA ILE A 72 4.99 -14.95 3.40
C ILE A 72 4.92 -16.47 3.67
N ASN A 73 5.07 -16.87 4.93
CA ASN A 73 4.95 -18.25 5.36
C ASN A 73 3.49 -18.72 5.32
N GLY A 74 3.20 -19.73 4.53
CA GLY A 74 1.87 -20.36 4.50
C GLY A 74 1.03 -20.08 3.26
N LEU A 75 1.65 -19.70 2.13
CA LEU A 75 0.95 -19.50 0.85
C LEU A 75 0.60 -20.84 0.18
N PRO A 76 -0.67 -21.28 0.21
CA PRO A 76 -1.06 -22.62 -0.27
C PRO A 76 -1.01 -22.78 -1.78
N HIS A 77 -1.02 -21.67 -2.55
CA HIS A 77 -1.15 -21.67 -4.00
C HIS A 77 0.18 -21.48 -4.76
N ILE A 78 1.29 -21.30 -4.05
CA ILE A 78 2.62 -21.11 -4.65
C ILE A 78 3.41 -22.38 -4.48
N ASN A 79 4.07 -22.84 -5.57
CA ASN A 79 4.91 -24.02 -5.51
C ASN A 79 6.12 -23.84 -4.56
N ALA A 80 6.68 -24.94 -4.07
CA ALA A 80 7.72 -24.91 -3.04
C ALA A 80 8.99 -24.17 -3.50
N THR A 81 9.37 -24.29 -4.77
CA THR A 81 10.56 -23.62 -5.32
C THR A 81 10.37 -22.10 -5.37
N THR A 82 9.25 -21.64 -5.89
CA THR A 82 8.92 -20.19 -5.94
C THR A 82 8.86 -19.61 -4.53
N ARG A 83 8.24 -20.32 -3.59
CA ARG A 83 8.19 -19.91 -2.18
C ARG A 83 9.59 -19.77 -1.58
N TYR A 84 10.46 -20.77 -1.79
CA TYR A 84 11.83 -20.73 -1.32
C TYR A 84 12.58 -19.50 -1.88
N ASN A 85 12.49 -19.26 -3.19
CA ASN A 85 13.13 -18.12 -3.84
C ASN A 85 12.63 -16.76 -3.30
N LEU A 86 11.32 -16.64 -3.04
CA LEU A 86 10.74 -15.43 -2.46
C LEU A 86 11.23 -15.20 -1.02
N MET A 87 11.36 -16.29 -0.24
CA MET A 87 11.88 -16.19 1.14
C MET A 87 13.36 -15.80 1.16
N GLU A 88 14.20 -16.40 0.32
CA GLU A 88 15.61 -16.00 0.19
C GLU A 88 15.75 -14.54 -0.20
N ARG A 89 14.91 -14.08 -1.13
CA ARG A 89 14.86 -12.65 -1.53
C ARG A 89 14.48 -11.77 -0.35
N LEU A 90 13.41 -12.11 0.37
CA LEU A 90 12.94 -11.36 1.53
C LEU A 90 14.01 -11.29 2.64
N ASP A 91 14.70 -12.38 2.90
CA ASP A 91 15.77 -12.44 3.91
C ASP A 91 16.98 -11.58 3.54
N GLY A 92 17.24 -11.41 2.25
CA GLY A 92 18.30 -10.53 1.73
C GLY A 92 17.94 -9.04 1.73
N MET A 93 16.67 -8.68 1.95
CA MET A 93 16.24 -7.29 1.91
C MET A 93 16.57 -6.53 3.20
N LYS A 94 16.85 -5.24 3.05
CA LYS A 94 17.09 -4.34 4.17
C LYS A 94 15.87 -4.30 5.10
N LYS A 95 16.11 -4.53 6.39
CA LYS A 95 15.06 -4.43 7.41
C LYS A 95 14.82 -2.95 7.75
N GLU A 96 13.60 -2.51 7.55
CA GLU A 96 13.13 -1.15 7.80
C GLU A 96 11.94 -1.18 8.77
N PHE A 97 11.62 -0.04 9.39
CA PHE A 97 10.65 0.04 10.49
C PHE A 97 9.76 1.28 10.39
N GLN A 98 9.58 1.78 9.17
CA GLN A 98 8.70 2.90 8.90
C GLN A 98 7.23 2.45 8.96
N ILE A 99 6.34 3.41 9.17
CA ILE A 99 4.91 3.15 9.06
C ILE A 99 4.59 2.88 7.59
N CYS A 100 3.98 1.71 7.34
CA CYS A 100 3.43 1.31 6.05
C CYS A 100 1.92 1.18 6.20
N HIS A 101 1.15 1.71 5.26
CA HIS A 101 -0.30 1.64 5.28
C HIS A 101 -0.80 0.23 4.92
N GLY A 102 -0.17 -0.41 3.95
CA GLY A 102 -0.46 -1.77 3.51
C GLY A 102 -1.67 -1.91 2.56
N ASP A 103 -2.38 -0.80 2.30
CA ASP A 103 -3.46 -0.67 1.31
C ASP A 103 -3.61 0.80 0.88
N PHE A 104 -2.47 1.49 0.65
CA PHE A 104 -2.49 2.89 0.29
C PHE A 104 -2.90 3.06 -1.17
N ASN A 105 -4.10 3.58 -1.37
CA ASN A 105 -4.70 3.83 -2.69
C ASN A 105 -5.60 5.07 -2.64
N PRO A 106 -5.93 5.70 -3.80
CA PRO A 106 -6.71 6.94 -3.80
C PRO A 106 -8.12 6.82 -3.21
N SER A 107 -8.69 5.62 -3.11
CA SER A 107 -10.01 5.42 -2.48
C SER A 107 -9.92 5.50 -0.94
N ASN A 108 -8.73 5.29 -0.38
CA ASN A 108 -8.45 5.40 1.05
C ASN A 108 -7.95 6.79 1.47
N VAL A 109 -7.99 7.77 0.56
CA VAL A 109 -7.65 9.17 0.85
C VAL A 109 -8.88 10.05 0.61
N ILE A 110 -9.33 10.76 1.65
CA ILE A 110 -10.45 11.71 1.55
C ILE A 110 -9.89 13.12 1.35
N VAL A 111 -10.37 13.79 0.33
CA VAL A 111 -10.20 15.23 0.12
C VAL A 111 -11.34 15.91 0.85
N ALA A 112 -11.06 16.51 2.00
CA ALA A 112 -12.06 17.23 2.80
C ALA A 112 -12.49 18.54 2.14
N GLU A 113 -13.60 19.12 2.60
CA GLU A 113 -14.15 20.37 2.05
C GLU A 113 -13.19 21.58 2.17
N ASP A 114 -12.27 21.54 3.15
CA ASP A 114 -11.22 22.53 3.33
C ASP A 114 -9.95 22.26 2.50
N GLY A 115 -9.98 21.23 1.65
CA GLY A 115 -8.85 20.80 0.81
C GLY A 115 -7.80 19.94 1.52
N GLN A 116 -7.97 19.63 2.81
CA GLN A 116 -7.05 18.77 3.53
C GLN A 116 -7.25 17.31 3.16
N LEU A 117 -6.15 16.55 3.15
CA LEU A 117 -6.17 15.10 2.89
C LEU A 117 -6.22 14.32 4.20
N TYR A 118 -7.10 13.33 4.26
CA TYR A 118 -7.25 12.40 5.37
C TYR A 118 -7.04 10.97 4.89
N VAL A 119 -6.17 10.24 5.56
CA VAL A 119 -5.91 8.82 5.25
C VAL A 119 -6.82 7.94 6.08
N CYS A 120 -7.55 7.06 5.42
CA CYS A 120 -8.51 6.14 6.01
C CYS A 120 -8.03 4.68 5.88
N ASP A 121 -8.72 3.76 6.56
CA ASP A 121 -8.53 2.31 6.47
C ASP A 121 -7.10 1.83 6.78
N TRP A 122 -6.69 2.06 8.02
CA TRP A 122 -5.41 1.61 8.56
C TRP A 122 -5.41 0.13 9.02
N ALA A 123 -6.40 -0.67 8.58
CA ALA A 123 -6.54 -2.06 9.02
C ALA A 123 -5.32 -2.94 8.68
N HIS A 124 -4.57 -2.56 7.67
CA HIS A 124 -3.37 -3.26 7.20
C HIS A 124 -2.05 -2.59 7.62
N ALA A 125 -2.11 -1.56 8.47
CA ALA A 125 -0.93 -0.82 8.88
C ALA A 125 0.09 -1.71 9.60
N THR A 126 1.36 -1.57 9.21
CA THR A 126 2.49 -2.34 9.74
C THR A 126 3.73 -1.47 9.89
N GLN A 127 4.75 -1.99 10.59
CA GLN A 127 6.12 -1.50 10.44
C GLN A 127 6.82 -2.31 9.35
N GLY A 128 7.41 -1.65 8.39
CA GLY A 128 8.08 -2.34 7.29
C GLY A 128 8.91 -1.43 6.41
N SER A 129 9.17 -1.91 5.21
CA SER A 129 9.88 -1.16 4.18
C SER A 129 8.91 -0.25 3.41
N PRO A 130 9.18 1.06 3.31
CA PRO A 130 8.48 1.98 2.42
C PRO A 130 8.38 1.47 0.98
N ALA A 131 9.43 0.83 0.49
CA ALA A 131 9.45 0.26 -0.85
C ALA A 131 8.45 -0.90 -1.03
N ALA A 132 8.18 -1.67 0.03
CA ALA A 132 7.14 -2.71 0.00
C ALA A 132 5.73 -2.09 -0.06
N ASP A 133 5.48 -1.03 0.70
CA ASP A 133 4.20 -0.31 0.68
C ASP A 133 3.98 0.38 -0.68
N ALA A 134 5.02 0.99 -1.25
CA ALA A 134 4.98 1.55 -2.60
C ALA A 134 4.75 0.48 -3.68
N ALA A 135 5.36 -0.71 -3.56
CA ALA A 135 5.09 -1.83 -4.45
C ALA A 135 3.63 -2.28 -4.40
N MET A 136 3.01 -2.30 -3.20
CA MET A 136 1.59 -2.58 -3.05
C MET A 136 0.73 -1.53 -3.75
N THR A 137 0.99 -0.25 -3.52
CA THR A 137 0.29 0.85 -4.19
C THR A 137 0.41 0.76 -5.71
N TYR A 138 1.61 0.44 -6.22
CA TYR A 138 1.82 0.21 -7.65
C TYR A 138 0.92 -0.91 -8.19
N LEU A 139 0.87 -2.06 -7.51
CA LEU A 139 0.02 -3.18 -7.93
C LEU A 139 -1.46 -2.80 -7.95
N LEU A 140 -1.92 -2.02 -6.97
CA LEU A 140 -3.31 -1.53 -6.92
C LEU A 140 -3.64 -0.60 -8.10
N PHE A 141 -2.76 0.31 -8.47
CA PHE A 141 -2.93 1.11 -9.69
C PHE A 141 -2.91 0.24 -10.95
N ALA A 142 -1.98 -0.72 -11.04
CA ALA A 142 -1.81 -1.57 -12.22
C ALA A 142 -2.99 -2.52 -12.49
N LEU A 143 -3.84 -2.79 -11.49
CA LEU A 143 -5.10 -3.51 -11.66
C LEU A 143 -6.08 -2.76 -12.58
N THR A 144 -6.03 -1.45 -12.56
CA THR A 144 -6.94 -0.58 -13.32
C THR A 144 -6.28 0.05 -14.53
N ASP A 145 -5.09 0.62 -14.36
CA ASP A 145 -4.38 1.35 -15.39
C ASP A 145 -2.86 1.28 -15.18
N LYS A 146 -2.20 0.51 -16.03
CA LYS A 146 -0.73 0.34 -16.01
C LYS A 146 0.01 1.65 -16.21
N GLN A 147 -0.51 2.59 -17.02
CA GLN A 147 0.14 3.87 -17.30
C GLN A 147 0.10 4.77 -16.04
N GLN A 148 -1.00 4.77 -15.31
CA GLN A 148 -1.10 5.47 -14.03
C GLN A 148 -0.19 4.84 -12.98
N ALA A 149 -0.07 3.50 -12.95
CA ALA A 149 0.87 2.81 -12.07
C ALA A 149 2.33 3.22 -12.36
N ASP A 150 2.72 3.26 -13.63
CA ASP A 150 4.08 3.66 -14.01
C ASP A 150 4.37 5.12 -13.62
N ALA A 151 3.41 6.02 -13.87
CA ALA A 151 3.52 7.43 -13.45
C ALA A 151 3.64 7.58 -11.92
N TYR A 152 2.85 6.80 -11.17
CA TYR A 152 2.95 6.75 -9.71
C TYR A 152 4.35 6.31 -9.27
N LEU A 153 4.87 5.21 -9.84
CA LEU A 153 6.15 4.64 -9.43
C LEU A 153 7.31 5.59 -9.70
N GLU A 154 7.33 6.23 -10.88
CA GLU A 154 8.33 7.23 -11.24
C GLU A 154 8.33 8.39 -10.24
N LEU A 155 7.16 8.95 -9.96
CA LEU A 155 7.02 10.07 -9.05
C LEU A 155 7.37 9.70 -7.61
N TYR A 156 6.93 8.52 -7.13
CA TYR A 156 7.26 8.05 -5.79
C TYR A 156 8.77 7.88 -5.62
N CYS A 157 9.43 7.25 -6.57
CA CYS A 157 10.89 7.03 -6.51
C CYS A 157 11.68 8.35 -6.49
N ASP A 158 11.21 9.34 -7.25
CA ASP A 158 11.81 10.69 -7.25
C ASP A 158 11.63 11.39 -5.90
N ARG A 159 10.40 11.42 -5.37
CA ARG A 159 10.07 12.10 -4.10
C ARG A 159 10.67 11.43 -2.86
N ALA A 160 10.75 10.10 -2.85
CA ALA A 160 11.28 9.32 -1.73
C ALA A 160 12.80 9.12 -1.79
N ASP A 161 13.47 9.54 -2.87
CA ASP A 161 14.89 9.26 -3.16
C ASP A 161 15.22 7.75 -3.05
N VAL A 162 14.35 6.92 -3.66
CA VAL A 162 14.48 5.46 -3.66
C VAL A 162 14.67 4.96 -5.09
N PRO A 163 15.71 4.17 -5.37
CA PRO A 163 15.88 3.58 -6.69
C PRO A 163 14.67 2.71 -7.06
N MET A 164 14.14 2.87 -8.27
CA MET A 164 12.99 2.11 -8.77
C MET A 164 13.20 0.59 -8.65
N GLN A 165 14.43 0.13 -8.85
CA GLN A 165 14.80 -1.28 -8.70
C GLN A 165 14.51 -1.83 -7.31
N VAL A 166 14.67 -1.02 -6.26
CA VAL A 166 14.36 -1.42 -4.88
C VAL A 166 12.87 -1.68 -4.73
N VAL A 167 12.01 -0.82 -5.26
CA VAL A 167 10.56 -1.03 -5.23
C VAL A 167 10.17 -2.26 -6.06
N ARG A 168 10.75 -2.41 -7.25
CA ARG A 168 10.48 -3.57 -8.13
C ARG A 168 10.84 -4.91 -7.49
N GLN A 169 11.90 -4.98 -6.69
CA GLN A 169 12.27 -6.19 -5.96
C GLN A 169 11.19 -6.65 -4.97
N TRP A 170 10.38 -5.72 -4.46
CA TRP A 170 9.27 -6.02 -3.56
C TRP A 170 8.01 -6.52 -4.27
N MET A 171 7.83 -6.24 -5.57
CA MET A 171 6.57 -6.53 -6.27
C MET A 171 6.17 -8.01 -6.22
N SER A 172 7.10 -8.93 -6.44
CA SER A 172 6.80 -10.37 -6.35
C SER A 172 6.47 -10.84 -4.93
N ILE A 173 7.11 -10.25 -3.93
CA ILE A 173 6.87 -10.57 -2.52
C ILE A 173 5.49 -10.06 -2.10
N VAL A 174 5.17 -8.81 -2.46
CA VAL A 174 3.89 -8.18 -2.15
C VAL A 174 2.75 -8.89 -2.88
N ALA A 175 2.91 -9.23 -4.15
CA ALA A 175 1.92 -9.99 -4.91
C ALA A 175 1.64 -11.36 -4.27
N ALA A 176 2.70 -12.06 -3.82
CA ALA A 176 2.56 -13.31 -3.08
C ALA A 176 1.81 -13.14 -1.75
N ALA A 177 2.11 -12.07 -1.01
CA ALA A 177 1.41 -11.75 0.24
C ALA A 177 -0.08 -11.46 0.00
N GLU A 178 -0.41 -10.74 -1.08
CA GLU A 178 -1.81 -10.45 -1.46
C GLU A 178 -2.60 -11.70 -1.83
N LEU A 179 -2.00 -12.66 -2.52
CA LEU A 179 -2.66 -13.96 -2.78
C LEU A 179 -3.13 -14.65 -1.49
N SER A 180 -2.40 -14.48 -0.38
CA SER A 180 -2.79 -15.07 0.91
C SER A 180 -3.98 -14.36 1.56
N ARG A 181 -4.23 -13.10 1.22
CA ARG A 181 -5.34 -12.29 1.77
C ARG A 181 -6.70 -12.63 1.16
N LYS A 182 -6.72 -13.35 0.03
CA LYS A 182 -7.94 -13.74 -0.70
C LYS A 182 -8.89 -12.56 -0.95
N ARG A 183 -8.36 -11.45 -1.39
CA ARG A 183 -9.16 -10.28 -1.78
C ARG A 183 -10.10 -10.67 -2.92
N THR A 184 -11.36 -10.25 -2.83
CA THR A 184 -12.37 -10.51 -3.87
C THR A 184 -12.27 -9.57 -5.06
N ASP A 185 -11.57 -8.44 -4.90
CA ASP A 185 -11.38 -7.37 -5.87
C ASP A 185 -10.08 -7.49 -6.68
N VAL A 186 -9.24 -8.48 -6.38
CA VAL A 186 -7.97 -8.72 -7.07
C VAL A 186 -7.96 -10.09 -7.71
N ASN A 187 -7.64 -10.15 -9.01
CA ASN A 187 -7.54 -11.40 -9.75
C ASN A 187 -6.25 -12.15 -9.40
N ASP A 188 -6.38 -13.40 -8.97
CA ASP A 188 -5.24 -14.29 -8.66
C ASP A 188 -4.28 -14.44 -9.86
N GLU A 189 -4.78 -14.50 -11.10
CA GLU A 189 -3.96 -14.61 -12.31
C GLU A 189 -3.07 -13.36 -12.48
N PHE A 190 -3.60 -12.18 -12.19
CA PHE A 190 -2.81 -10.94 -12.21
C PHE A 190 -1.69 -10.98 -11.17
N LEU A 191 -1.98 -11.40 -9.93
CA LEU A 191 -0.97 -11.51 -8.88
C LEU A 191 0.08 -12.57 -9.22
N MET A 192 -0.33 -13.71 -9.77
CA MET A 192 0.58 -14.77 -10.21
C MET A 192 1.54 -14.27 -11.29
N SER A 193 1.09 -13.43 -12.20
CA SER A 193 1.95 -12.86 -13.24
C SER A 193 3.10 -12.01 -12.68
N TRP A 194 2.94 -11.41 -11.50
CA TRP A 194 3.99 -10.65 -10.81
C TRP A 194 4.93 -11.55 -9.99
N ILE A 195 4.46 -12.72 -9.57
CA ILE A 195 5.26 -13.69 -8.81
C ILE A 195 6.23 -14.44 -9.72
N ASP A 196 5.77 -14.81 -10.92
CA ASP A 196 6.53 -15.60 -11.89
C ASP A 196 7.60 -14.77 -12.64
N VAL A 197 7.60 -13.45 -12.51
CA VAL A 197 8.66 -12.58 -13.05
C VAL A 197 9.92 -12.71 -12.19
N VAL A 198 10.61 -13.83 -12.34
CA VAL A 198 11.84 -14.17 -11.60
C VAL A 198 13.06 -13.40 -12.12
N ASP A 199 12.98 -12.75 -13.26
CA ASP A 199 14.12 -12.12 -13.93
C ASP A 199 14.01 -10.59 -13.97
N TYR A 200 14.25 -9.92 -12.86
CA TYR A 200 14.84 -8.59 -12.90
C TYR A 200 16.36 -8.71 -12.84
N GLN A 201 16.94 -9.32 -13.86
CA GLN A 201 18.34 -9.13 -14.18
C GLN A 201 18.46 -7.76 -14.87
N GLY A 202 19.09 -6.82 -14.18
CA GLY A 202 19.40 -5.55 -14.70
C GLY A 202 20.68 -5.07 -14.60
#